data_8c8a6a244a6a4d15dfdf3ca5cb7b45aa
#
_entry.id   8c8a6a244a6a4d15dfdf3ca5cb7b45aa
#
_cell.length_a   1.000
_cell.length_b   1.000
_cell.length_c   1.000
_cell.angle_alpha   90.00
_cell.angle_beta   90.00
_cell.angle_gamma   90.00
#
_symmetry.space_group_name_H-M   'P 1'
#
loop_
_entity.id
_entity.type
_entity.pdbx_description
1 polymer ?
#
loop_
_entity_poly.entity_id
_entity_poly.type
_entity_poly.pdbx_seq_one_letter_code
_entity_poly.pdbx_strand_id
1 'polypeptide(L)'
;MSQSKDTRRSNRPGWDEYFMQVADVVSRRSTCIRRNVGAVIVKDKRILATGYNGAPSGLAHCADVGCLREELGIPSGERHEICRGLHAEQNAIIQAAKYGIAIEGSTIYCTVEPCSLCTKMLINSKIVRIVYKEPYPDDLARRLLAESKVTVEHFVVPDIN
;
A
#
# COMPACT_ATOMS: atom_id res chain seq x y z
N MET A 1 -48.19 3.12 11.09
CA MET A 1 -47.08 2.52 11.87
C MET A 1 -45.78 2.87 11.12
N SER A 2 -45.06 3.84 11.64
CA SER A 2 -43.78 4.26 11.11
C SER A 2 -42.72 3.25 11.51
N GLN A 3 -42.15 2.51 10.54
CA GLN A 3 -40.96 1.72 10.78
C GLN A 3 -39.78 2.70 10.91
N SER A 4 -39.29 2.89 12.11
CA SER A 4 -38.03 3.57 12.34
C SER A 4 -36.93 2.76 11.68
N LYS A 5 -36.44 3.24 10.52
CA LYS A 5 -35.24 2.69 9.90
C LYS A 5 -34.10 2.83 10.91
N ASP A 6 -33.55 1.70 11.32
CA ASP A 6 -32.41 1.63 12.24
C ASP A 6 -31.21 2.35 11.62
N THR A 7 -31.04 3.62 11.97
CA THR A 7 -29.96 4.50 11.47
C THR A 7 -28.56 4.00 11.87
N ARG A 8 -28.47 3.03 12.78
CA ARG A 8 -27.20 2.44 13.21
C ARG A 8 -26.52 1.57 12.16
N ARG A 9 -27.23 1.14 11.11
CA ARG A 9 -26.67 0.37 9.98
C ARG A 9 -26.15 1.23 8.84
N SER A 10 -26.44 2.53 8.80
CA SER A 10 -26.06 3.42 7.68
C SER A 10 -24.60 3.86 7.68
N ASN A 11 -23.88 3.71 8.81
CA ASN A 11 -22.47 4.17 8.95
C ASN A 11 -21.44 3.03 8.86
N ARG A 12 -21.81 1.86 8.43
CA ARG A 12 -20.86 0.77 8.27
C ARG A 12 -20.08 0.96 6.97
N PRO A 13 -18.72 1.09 7.01
CA PRO A 13 -17.92 1.25 5.80
C PRO A 13 -18.02 0.01 4.91
N GLY A 14 -17.92 0.21 3.60
CA GLY A 14 -17.70 -0.87 2.64
C GLY A 14 -16.33 -1.53 2.85
N TRP A 15 -16.13 -2.70 2.24
CA TRP A 15 -14.88 -3.45 2.45
C TRP A 15 -13.65 -2.71 1.93
N ASP A 16 -13.73 -2.04 0.80
CA ASP A 16 -12.61 -1.27 0.26
C ASP A 16 -12.29 -0.06 1.13
N GLU A 17 -13.31 0.63 1.63
CA GLU A 17 -13.14 1.73 2.58
C GLU A 17 -12.50 1.24 3.89
N TYR A 18 -13.00 0.13 4.43
CA TYR A 18 -12.47 -0.46 5.66
C TYR A 18 -10.99 -0.83 5.53
N PHE A 19 -10.61 -1.55 4.47
CA PHE A 19 -9.22 -1.95 4.28
C PHE A 19 -8.31 -0.78 3.92
N MET A 20 -8.82 0.24 3.23
CA MET A 20 -8.04 1.45 2.98
C MET A 20 -7.80 2.24 4.26
N GLN A 21 -8.79 2.30 5.17
CA GLN A 21 -8.61 2.89 6.50
C GLN A 21 -7.55 2.12 7.31
N VAL A 22 -7.54 0.79 7.24
CA VAL A 22 -6.48 -0.02 7.87
C VAL A 22 -5.11 0.32 7.26
N ALA A 23 -4.99 0.44 5.93
CA ALA A 23 -3.76 0.85 5.28
C ALA A 23 -3.30 2.25 5.74
N ASP A 24 -4.22 3.18 5.94
CA ASP A 24 -3.91 4.51 6.51
C ASP A 24 -3.34 4.40 7.93
N VAL A 25 -3.91 3.56 8.77
CA VAL A 25 -3.39 3.32 10.14
C VAL A 25 -2.00 2.70 10.07
N VAL A 26 -1.80 1.71 9.21
CA VAL A 26 -0.49 1.05 8.99
C VAL A 26 0.56 2.07 8.55
N SER A 27 0.21 3.01 7.67
CA SER A 27 1.13 4.03 7.17
C SER A 27 1.71 4.93 8.27
N ARG A 28 1.01 5.09 9.39
CA ARG A 28 1.46 5.92 10.52
C ARG A 28 2.68 5.35 11.24
N ARG A 29 3.02 4.10 11.01
CA ARG A 29 4.25 3.47 11.52
C ARG A 29 5.46 3.74 10.64
N SER A 30 5.32 4.36 9.49
CA SER A 30 6.42 4.72 8.60
C SER A 30 7.50 5.55 9.32
N THR A 31 8.74 5.25 9.01
CA THR A 31 9.92 5.97 9.52
C THR A 31 10.56 6.85 8.44
N CYS A 32 9.95 6.92 7.27
CA CYS A 32 10.37 7.79 6.17
C CYS A 32 9.99 9.25 6.47
N ILE A 33 10.93 10.17 6.25
CA ILE A 33 10.70 11.61 6.48
C ILE A 33 10.07 12.31 5.26
N ARG A 34 10.00 11.63 4.11
CA ARG A 34 9.45 12.21 2.88
C ARG A 34 7.98 11.85 2.68
N ARG A 35 7.59 10.62 2.97
CA ARG A 35 6.24 10.11 2.71
C ARG A 35 5.91 8.92 3.60
N ASN A 36 4.72 8.89 4.14
CA ASN A 36 4.20 7.75 4.89
C ASN A 36 3.31 6.92 3.99
N VAL A 37 3.68 5.67 3.78
CA VAL A 37 2.95 4.73 2.93
C VAL A 37 2.60 3.47 3.72
N GLY A 38 1.38 2.98 3.54
CA GLY A 38 0.90 1.73 4.11
C GLY A 38 0.31 0.82 3.05
N ALA A 39 0.48 -0.48 3.23
CA ALA A 39 -0.08 -1.51 2.38
C ALA A 39 -0.68 -2.65 3.21
N VAL A 40 -1.80 -3.18 2.73
CA VAL A 40 -2.51 -4.29 3.38
C VAL A 40 -2.89 -5.33 2.34
N ILE A 41 -2.45 -6.57 2.53
CA ILE A 41 -2.79 -7.71 1.65
C ILE A 41 -3.98 -8.44 2.26
N VAL A 42 -5.03 -8.62 1.47
CA VAL A 42 -6.32 -9.17 1.90
C VAL A 42 -6.76 -10.29 0.96
N LYS A 43 -7.26 -11.38 1.54
CA LYS A 43 -7.92 -12.47 0.82
C LYS A 43 -9.13 -12.94 1.60
N ASP A 44 -10.24 -13.16 0.91
CA ASP A 44 -11.50 -13.59 1.53
C ASP A 44 -11.90 -12.72 2.74
N LYS A 45 -11.74 -11.40 2.61
CA LYS A 45 -12.02 -10.39 3.64
C LYS A 45 -11.17 -10.55 4.92
N ARG A 46 -10.02 -11.23 4.81
CA ARG A 46 -9.05 -11.38 5.90
C ARG A 46 -7.74 -10.71 5.54
N ILE A 47 -7.18 -9.98 6.48
CA ILE A 47 -5.85 -9.39 6.37
C ILE A 47 -4.83 -10.52 6.52
N LEU A 48 -3.99 -10.68 5.50
CA LEU A 48 -2.91 -11.68 5.49
C LEU A 48 -1.57 -11.08 5.92
N ALA A 49 -1.26 -9.88 5.46
CA ALA A 49 -0.02 -9.18 5.77
C ALA A 49 -0.22 -7.67 5.66
N THR A 50 0.62 -6.94 6.36
CA THR A 50 0.70 -5.48 6.31
C THR A 50 2.13 -5.05 6.07
N GLY A 51 2.31 -3.83 5.56
CA GLY A 51 3.62 -3.22 5.40
C GLY A 51 3.53 -1.71 5.44
N TYR A 52 4.54 -1.07 5.97
CA TYR A 52 4.76 0.37 5.89
C TYR A 52 6.18 0.61 5.40
N ASN A 53 6.44 1.76 4.80
CA ASN A 53 7.77 2.08 4.31
C ASN A 53 8.71 2.47 5.45
N GLY A 54 9.93 1.96 5.41
CA GLY A 54 10.94 2.19 6.43
C GLY A 54 12.20 1.37 6.22
N ALA A 55 13.24 1.69 6.99
CA ALA A 55 14.50 0.98 6.93
C ALA A 55 14.34 -0.51 7.29
N PRO A 56 15.22 -1.39 6.79
CA PRO A 56 15.26 -2.78 7.22
C PRO A 56 15.34 -2.91 8.73
N SER A 57 14.71 -3.94 9.28
CA SER A 57 14.67 -4.20 10.72
C SER A 57 16.09 -4.24 11.32
N GLY A 58 16.29 -3.50 12.40
CA GLY A 58 17.58 -3.41 13.09
C GLY A 58 18.54 -2.34 12.53
N LEU A 59 18.21 -1.70 11.41
CA LEU A 59 19.00 -0.59 10.87
C LEU A 59 18.42 0.76 11.29
N ALA A 60 19.26 1.81 11.20
CA ALA A 60 18.85 3.17 11.50
C ALA A 60 17.77 3.66 10.54
N HIS A 61 16.79 4.39 11.04
CA HIS A 61 15.71 4.98 10.27
C HIS A 61 16.11 6.32 9.67
N CYS A 62 15.49 6.68 8.53
CA CYS A 62 15.68 8.01 7.94
C CYS A 62 15.30 9.13 8.91
N ALA A 63 14.33 8.91 9.80
CA ALA A 63 13.99 9.85 10.86
C ALA A 63 15.16 10.16 11.83
N ASP A 64 16.09 9.22 11.97
CA ASP A 64 17.25 9.35 12.87
C ASP A 64 18.49 9.87 12.16
N VAL A 65 18.73 9.45 10.91
CA VAL A 65 19.97 9.70 10.17
C VAL A 65 19.83 10.56 8.92
N GLY A 66 18.62 10.97 8.57
CA GLY A 66 18.32 11.73 7.35
C GLY A 66 18.04 10.85 6.13
N CYS A 67 17.65 11.50 5.03
CA CYS A 67 17.33 10.87 3.77
C CYS A 67 18.47 11.09 2.76
N LEU A 68 19.15 10.02 2.36
CA LEU A 68 20.26 10.10 1.39
C LEU A 68 19.80 10.71 0.05
N ARG A 69 18.57 10.41 -0.39
CA ARG A 69 18.03 10.98 -1.63
C ARG A 69 17.82 12.49 -1.53
N GLU A 70 17.42 13.01 -0.36
CA GLU A 70 17.34 14.47 -0.12
C GLU A 70 18.72 15.10 -0.08
N GLU A 71 19.69 14.48 0.58
CA GLU A 71 21.07 14.94 0.64
C GLU A 71 21.72 15.06 -0.75
N LEU A 72 21.35 14.16 -1.66
CA LEU A 72 21.83 14.16 -3.05
C LEU A 72 20.95 14.97 -4.01
N GLY A 73 19.91 15.67 -3.49
CA GLY A 73 19.01 16.50 -4.30
C GLY A 73 18.17 15.70 -5.31
N ILE A 74 17.87 14.43 -5.03
CA ILE A 74 17.11 13.56 -5.92
C ILE A 74 15.62 13.82 -5.76
N PRO A 75 14.90 14.10 -6.87
CA PRO A 75 13.46 14.30 -6.85
C PRO A 75 12.69 13.09 -6.31
N SER A 76 11.47 13.34 -5.83
CA SER A 76 10.56 12.25 -5.45
C SER A 76 10.27 11.36 -6.65
N GLY A 77 10.24 10.03 -6.43
CA GLY A 77 9.97 9.06 -7.49
C GLY A 77 11.18 8.59 -8.27
N GLU A 78 12.37 9.13 -8.02
CA GLU A 78 13.60 8.78 -8.72
C GLU A 78 14.60 8.08 -7.81
N ARG A 79 15.45 7.24 -8.41
CA ARG A 79 16.59 6.58 -7.75
C ARG A 79 16.20 5.84 -6.47
N HIS A 80 15.17 4.99 -6.56
CA HIS A 80 14.71 4.18 -5.42
C HIS A 80 15.78 3.20 -4.92
N GLU A 81 16.73 2.80 -5.77
CA GLU A 81 17.80 1.86 -5.42
C GLU A 81 18.76 2.38 -4.35
N ILE A 82 18.86 3.69 -4.20
CA ILE A 82 19.69 4.30 -3.14
C ILE A 82 18.90 4.70 -1.90
N CYS A 83 17.59 4.45 -1.89
CA CYS A 83 16.76 4.65 -0.70
C CYS A 83 17.11 3.60 0.35
N ARG A 84 17.36 4.04 1.58
CA ARG A 84 17.57 3.14 2.72
C ARG A 84 16.34 2.29 3.04
N GLY A 85 15.16 2.83 2.79
CA GLY A 85 13.89 2.22 3.14
C GLY A 85 13.40 1.21 2.11
N LEU A 86 12.71 0.20 2.60
CA LEU A 86 11.84 -0.66 1.80
C LEU A 86 10.50 0.02 1.64
N HIS A 87 9.81 -0.24 0.53
CA HIS A 87 8.46 0.26 0.30
C HIS A 87 7.43 -0.54 1.10
N ALA A 88 6.26 0.03 1.31
CA ALA A 88 5.19 -0.61 2.07
C ALA A 88 4.77 -1.96 1.47
N GLU A 89 4.62 -2.00 0.15
CA GLU A 89 4.26 -3.21 -0.60
C GLU A 89 5.34 -4.29 -0.48
N GLN A 90 6.62 -3.91 -0.57
CA GLN A 90 7.74 -4.82 -0.37
C GLN A 90 7.70 -5.42 1.03
N ASN A 91 7.50 -4.59 2.06
CA ASN A 91 7.42 -5.05 3.44
C ASN A 91 6.21 -5.97 3.68
N ALA A 92 5.07 -5.71 3.04
CA ALA A 92 3.91 -6.60 3.13
C ALA A 92 4.20 -7.98 2.52
N ILE A 93 4.84 -8.03 1.35
CA ILE A 93 5.26 -9.28 0.69
C ILE A 93 6.28 -10.01 1.55
N ILE A 94 7.29 -9.31 2.07
CA ILE A 94 8.32 -9.89 2.93
C ILE A 94 7.72 -10.45 4.22
N GLN A 95 6.78 -9.74 4.84
CA GLN A 95 6.08 -10.23 6.02
C GLN A 95 5.37 -11.56 5.72
N ALA A 96 4.64 -11.63 4.61
CA ALA A 96 3.97 -12.85 4.19
C ALA A 96 4.99 -13.99 3.97
N ALA A 97 6.08 -13.72 3.26
CA ALA A 97 7.13 -14.71 3.02
C ALA A 97 7.78 -15.21 4.31
N LYS A 98 8.08 -14.30 5.24
CA LYS A 98 8.70 -14.61 6.54
C LYS A 98 7.83 -15.55 7.39
N TYR A 99 6.53 -15.39 7.33
CA TYR A 99 5.57 -16.18 8.13
C TYR A 99 4.92 -17.33 7.34
N GLY A 100 5.36 -17.60 6.12
CA GLY A 100 4.83 -18.70 5.30
C GLY A 100 3.37 -18.50 4.88
N ILE A 101 2.94 -17.27 4.65
CA ILE A 101 1.57 -16.94 4.25
C ILE A 101 1.48 -16.84 2.73
N ALA A 102 0.65 -17.68 2.12
CA ALA A 102 0.38 -17.64 0.69
C ALA A 102 -0.51 -16.43 0.35
N ILE A 103 -0.03 -15.56 -0.54
CA ILE A 103 -0.74 -14.33 -0.95
C ILE A 103 -1.28 -14.40 -2.38
N GLU A 104 -1.07 -15.49 -3.09
CA GLU A 104 -1.63 -15.67 -4.44
C GLU A 104 -3.15 -15.52 -4.44
N GLY A 105 -3.68 -14.77 -5.39
CA GLY A 105 -5.11 -14.49 -5.51
C GLY A 105 -5.64 -13.42 -4.57
N SER A 106 -4.75 -12.69 -3.89
CA SER A 106 -5.13 -11.64 -2.93
C SER A 106 -5.34 -10.27 -3.61
N THR A 107 -5.99 -9.37 -2.88
CA THR A 107 -6.04 -7.93 -3.15
C THR A 107 -5.04 -7.21 -2.27
N ILE A 108 -4.35 -6.20 -2.79
CA ILE A 108 -3.55 -5.28 -1.99
C ILE A 108 -4.19 -3.90 -1.99
N TYR A 109 -4.27 -3.31 -0.81
CA TYR A 109 -4.70 -1.92 -0.58
C TYR A 109 -3.47 -1.09 -0.25
N CYS A 110 -3.21 -0.07 -1.05
CA CYS A 110 -2.05 0.81 -0.89
C CYS A 110 -2.52 2.26 -0.70
N THR A 111 -1.96 2.96 0.26
CA THR A 111 -2.27 4.40 0.42
C THR A 111 -1.75 5.23 -0.75
N VAL A 112 -0.75 4.73 -1.47
CA VAL A 112 -0.15 5.34 -2.66
C VAL A 112 -0.07 4.30 -3.78
N GLU A 113 -0.30 4.71 -5.02
CA GLU A 113 -0.17 3.87 -6.22
C GLU A 113 1.22 3.21 -6.27
N PRO A 114 1.34 1.88 -6.45
CA PRO A 114 2.61 1.19 -6.47
C PRO A 114 3.54 1.67 -7.59
N CYS A 115 4.81 1.86 -7.28
CA CYS A 115 5.85 2.14 -8.27
C CYS A 115 6.18 0.89 -9.12
N SER A 116 6.99 1.06 -10.17
CA SER A 116 7.38 -0.04 -11.06
C SER A 116 8.10 -1.19 -10.35
N LEU A 117 8.92 -0.91 -9.34
CA LEU A 117 9.60 -1.95 -8.55
C LEU A 117 8.57 -2.83 -7.81
N CYS A 118 7.64 -2.19 -7.09
CA CYS A 118 6.60 -2.90 -6.34
C CYS A 118 5.62 -3.61 -7.28
N THR A 119 5.24 -2.97 -8.39
CA THR A 119 4.33 -3.54 -9.40
C THR A 119 4.85 -4.87 -9.93
N LYS A 120 6.14 -4.98 -10.28
CA LYS A 120 6.74 -6.24 -10.72
C LYS A 120 6.62 -7.34 -9.67
N MET A 121 6.86 -7.00 -8.41
CA MET A 121 6.74 -7.95 -7.30
C MET A 121 5.29 -8.40 -7.10
N LEU A 122 4.33 -7.48 -7.16
CA LEU A 122 2.91 -7.78 -6.98
C LEU A 122 2.39 -8.69 -8.10
N ILE A 123 2.73 -8.41 -9.35
CA ILE A 123 2.35 -9.24 -10.50
C ILE A 123 2.93 -10.66 -10.33
N ASN A 124 4.22 -10.76 -9.99
CA ASN A 124 4.89 -12.05 -9.85
C ASN A 124 4.43 -12.83 -8.61
N SER A 125 3.93 -12.15 -7.58
CA SER A 125 3.30 -12.75 -6.39
C SER A 125 1.86 -13.20 -6.64
N LYS A 126 1.35 -13.03 -7.88
CA LYS A 126 -0.02 -13.39 -8.27
C LYS A 126 -1.11 -12.63 -7.49
N ILE A 127 -0.83 -11.40 -7.12
CA ILE A 127 -1.87 -10.46 -6.67
C ILE A 127 -2.82 -10.24 -7.84
N VAL A 128 -4.12 -10.29 -7.58
CA VAL A 128 -5.15 -10.19 -8.63
C VAL A 128 -5.82 -8.82 -8.70
N ARG A 129 -5.72 -8.03 -7.63
CA ARG A 129 -6.34 -6.71 -7.54
C ARG A 129 -5.48 -5.75 -6.73
N ILE A 130 -5.29 -4.54 -7.23
CA ILE A 130 -4.61 -3.43 -6.56
C ILE A 130 -5.61 -2.30 -6.39
N VAL A 131 -5.81 -1.84 -5.16
CA VAL A 131 -6.61 -0.67 -4.82
C VAL A 131 -5.69 0.37 -4.20
N TYR A 132 -5.64 1.59 -4.75
CA TYR A 132 -4.79 2.65 -4.23
C TYR A 132 -5.57 3.94 -4.01
N LYS A 133 -5.11 4.77 -3.08
CA LYS A 133 -5.76 6.03 -2.71
C LYS A 133 -5.14 7.24 -3.41
N GLU A 134 -3.82 7.42 -3.31
CA GLU A 134 -3.12 8.54 -3.91
C GLU A 134 -2.42 8.11 -5.20
N PRO A 135 -2.68 8.79 -6.34
CA PRO A 135 -1.96 8.51 -7.58
C PRO A 135 -0.46 8.77 -7.45
N TYR A 136 0.34 7.98 -8.14
CA TYR A 136 1.78 8.14 -8.24
C TYR A 136 2.21 8.03 -9.72
N PRO A 137 2.91 9.02 -10.27
CA PRO A 137 3.24 9.03 -11.69
C PRO A 137 4.41 8.08 -11.99
N ASP A 138 4.09 6.86 -12.42
CA ASP A 138 5.07 5.87 -12.90
C ASP A 138 4.51 5.18 -14.14
N ASP A 139 4.95 5.66 -15.31
CA ASP A 139 4.47 5.17 -16.60
C ASP A 139 4.86 3.71 -16.84
N LEU A 140 6.01 3.27 -16.36
CA LEU A 140 6.42 1.87 -16.47
C LEU A 140 5.50 0.96 -15.65
N ALA A 141 5.17 1.37 -14.42
CA ALA A 141 4.21 0.62 -13.59
C ALA A 141 2.88 0.43 -14.31
N ARG A 142 2.34 1.51 -14.89
CA ARG A 142 1.07 1.49 -15.63
C ARG A 142 1.13 0.60 -16.88
N ARG A 143 2.24 0.63 -17.62
CA ARG A 143 2.46 -0.27 -18.77
C ARG A 143 2.46 -1.74 -18.35
N LEU A 144 3.22 -2.08 -17.31
CA LEU A 144 3.29 -3.46 -16.80
C LEU A 144 1.92 -3.95 -16.31
N LEU A 145 1.17 -3.10 -15.64
CA LEU A 145 -0.19 -3.44 -15.19
C LEU A 145 -1.15 -3.63 -16.35
N ALA A 146 -1.06 -2.80 -17.41
CA ALA A 146 -1.88 -2.94 -18.61
C ALA A 146 -1.62 -4.27 -19.35
N GLU A 147 -0.38 -4.77 -19.35
CA GLU A 147 -0.02 -6.06 -19.92
C GLU A 147 -0.44 -7.24 -19.02
N SER A 148 -0.62 -7.00 -17.74
CA SER A 148 -1.01 -8.00 -16.74
C SER A 148 -2.52 -8.25 -16.74
N LYS A 149 -2.94 -9.28 -15.98
CA LYS A 149 -4.37 -9.53 -15.70
C LYS A 149 -4.81 -8.93 -14.36
N VAL A 150 -4.00 -8.10 -13.74
CA VAL A 150 -4.29 -7.48 -12.45
C VAL A 150 -5.31 -6.37 -12.64
N THR A 151 -6.38 -6.41 -11.85
CA THR A 151 -7.35 -5.31 -11.79
C THR A 151 -6.79 -4.17 -10.93
N VAL A 152 -6.78 -2.95 -11.45
CA VAL A 152 -6.28 -1.76 -10.74
C VAL A 152 -7.39 -0.77 -10.56
N GLU A 153 -7.61 -0.32 -9.34
CA GLU A 153 -8.70 0.60 -8.99
C GLU A 153 -8.20 1.75 -8.12
N HIS A 154 -8.59 2.96 -8.50
CA HIS A 154 -8.37 4.15 -7.70
C HIS A 154 -9.50 4.29 -6.70
N PHE A 155 -9.18 4.23 -5.41
CA PHE A 155 -10.12 4.46 -4.33
C PHE A 155 -10.29 5.97 -4.10
N VAL A 156 -11.49 6.46 -4.34
CA VAL A 156 -11.88 7.84 -4.01
C VAL A 156 -12.61 7.81 -2.67
N VAL A 157 -12.13 8.62 -1.71
CA VAL A 157 -12.79 8.75 -0.41
C VAL A 157 -14.22 9.25 -0.63
N PRO A 158 -15.26 8.53 -0.14
CA PRO A 158 -16.63 9.02 -0.26
C PRO A 158 -16.76 10.38 0.44
N ASP A 159 -17.39 11.34 -0.24
CA ASP A 159 -17.74 12.61 0.39
C ASP A 159 -18.69 12.33 1.56
N ILE A 160 -18.27 12.68 2.75
CA ILE A 160 -19.12 12.65 3.94
C ILE A 160 -20.01 13.90 3.85
N ASN A 161 -21.20 13.76 3.30
CA ASN A 161 -22.26 14.76 3.42
C ASN A 161 -22.91 14.70 4.78
#